data_1a46f9dcbb7671bbd30642f757179e9f
#
_entry.id   1a46f9dcbb7671bbd30642f757179e9f
#
_cell.length_a   1.000
_cell.length_b   1.000
_cell.length_c   1.000
_cell.angle_alpha   90.00
_cell.angle_beta   90.00
_cell.angle_gamma   90.00
#
_symmetry.space_group_name_H-M   'P 1'
#
loop_
_entity.id
_entity.type
_entity.pdbx_description
1 polymer ?
#
loop_
_entity_poly.entity_id
_entity_poly.type
_entity_poly.pdbx_seq_one_letter_code
_entity_poly.pdbx_strand_id
1 'polypeptide(L)'
;MRNLFLFLSLVSFEIFSSEMDRVHIDYEDLKRYFLIHEPDTYNSSNPTNLVIGLHGYTGTATGFEKETTGGFNRSADEYGFIAAYPQGEFFYDRGFFFKSYVSSWNDLTGSRKKAPNNKGEICAADAPSYNQFKSCKGKDVGRCAWASCLDDIGFIKDIIINVK
;
A
#
# COMPACT_ATOMS: atom_id res chain seq x y z
N MET A 1 58.67 -29.02 0.88
CA MET A 1 57.60 -28.26 1.49
C MET A 1 56.87 -27.49 0.37
N ARG A 2 55.71 -27.98 -0.04
CA ARG A 2 54.89 -27.37 -1.13
C ARG A 2 53.86 -26.47 -0.50
N ASN A 3 53.99 -25.16 -0.68
CA ASN A 3 52.98 -24.21 -0.23
C ASN A 3 51.78 -24.25 -1.17
N LEU A 4 50.65 -24.71 -0.64
CA LEU A 4 49.36 -24.70 -1.31
C LEU A 4 48.71 -23.33 -1.05
N PHE A 5 48.70 -22.44 -2.04
CA PHE A 5 47.95 -21.20 -1.99
C PHE A 5 46.49 -21.49 -2.34
N LEU A 6 45.62 -21.39 -1.32
CA LEU A 6 44.17 -21.46 -1.51
C LEU A 6 43.70 -20.08 -1.99
N PHE A 7 43.34 -19.96 -3.27
CA PHE A 7 42.64 -18.76 -3.77
C PHE A 7 41.18 -18.83 -3.36
N LEU A 8 40.79 -18.02 -2.36
CA LEU A 8 39.39 -17.80 -2.00
C LEU A 8 38.85 -16.75 -2.96
N SER A 9 38.10 -17.15 -3.99
CA SER A 9 37.36 -16.22 -4.84
C SER A 9 36.11 -15.74 -4.07
N LEU A 10 36.14 -14.50 -3.61
CA LEU A 10 34.99 -13.79 -3.12
C LEU A 10 34.06 -13.51 -4.31
N VAL A 11 33.00 -14.30 -4.44
CA VAL A 11 31.90 -13.99 -5.33
C VAL A 11 31.07 -12.92 -4.63
N SER A 12 31.26 -11.67 -5.06
CA SER A 12 30.38 -10.57 -4.65
C SER A 12 29.00 -10.81 -5.27
N PHE A 13 28.06 -11.23 -4.46
CA PHE A 13 26.65 -11.19 -4.84
C PHE A 13 26.21 -9.73 -4.79
N GLU A 14 26.17 -9.07 -5.93
CA GLU A 14 25.48 -7.80 -6.05
C GLU A 14 23.99 -8.07 -5.92
N ILE A 15 23.44 -7.72 -4.75
CA ILE A 15 22.01 -7.67 -4.55
C ILE A 15 21.52 -6.45 -5.31
N PHE A 16 21.13 -6.64 -6.56
CA PHE A 16 20.33 -5.65 -7.29
C PHE A 16 18.98 -5.54 -6.60
N SER A 17 18.87 -4.63 -5.63
CA SER A 17 17.59 -4.09 -5.25
C SER A 17 17.21 -3.11 -6.35
N SER A 18 16.38 -3.51 -7.31
CA SER A 18 15.77 -2.55 -8.21
C SER A 18 14.90 -1.64 -7.36
N GLU A 19 15.32 -0.40 -7.19
CA GLU A 19 14.52 0.61 -6.51
C GLU A 19 13.28 0.83 -7.39
N MET A 20 12.11 0.49 -6.86
CA MET A 20 10.86 0.66 -7.59
C MET A 20 10.59 2.13 -7.83
N ASP A 21 10.06 2.45 -8.99
CA ASP A 21 9.67 3.80 -9.33
C ASP A 21 8.49 4.25 -8.47
N ARG A 22 8.59 5.48 -7.96
CA ARG A 22 7.52 6.13 -7.22
C ARG A 22 6.77 7.09 -8.13
N VAL A 23 5.52 6.76 -8.40
CA VAL A 23 4.62 7.58 -9.22
C VAL A 23 3.72 8.40 -8.30
N HIS A 24 3.67 9.71 -8.52
CA HIS A 24 2.79 10.61 -7.78
C HIS A 24 1.55 10.96 -8.59
N ILE A 25 0.40 10.99 -7.93
CA ILE A 25 -0.88 11.40 -8.49
C ILE A 25 -1.47 12.50 -7.59
N ASP A 26 -1.89 13.60 -8.21
CA ASP A 26 -2.69 14.61 -7.52
C ASP A 26 -4.16 14.16 -7.53
N TYR A 27 -4.69 13.81 -6.36
CA TYR A 27 -6.05 13.29 -6.20
C TYR A 27 -6.76 13.96 -5.02
N GLU A 28 -7.89 14.60 -5.25
CA GLU A 28 -8.70 15.31 -4.23
C GLU A 28 -7.86 16.26 -3.34
N ASP A 29 -7.12 17.18 -3.89
CA ASP A 29 -6.25 18.13 -3.18
C ASP A 29 -5.11 17.48 -2.37
N LEU A 30 -4.88 16.18 -2.54
CA LEU A 30 -3.80 15.41 -1.91
C LEU A 30 -2.80 14.94 -2.95
N LYS A 31 -1.52 15.04 -2.63
CA LYS A 31 -0.47 14.42 -3.42
C LYS A 31 -0.25 12.99 -2.93
N ARG A 32 -0.86 12.03 -3.59
CA ARG A 32 -0.75 10.61 -3.27
C ARG A 32 0.31 9.94 -4.14
N TYR A 33 0.71 8.72 -3.80
CA TYR A 33 1.66 7.98 -4.62
C TYR A 33 1.42 6.47 -4.56
N PHE A 34 2.00 5.80 -5.54
CA PHE A 34 2.16 4.36 -5.53
C PHE A 34 3.57 4.00 -6.00
N LEU A 35 4.03 2.82 -5.62
CA LEU A 35 5.23 2.22 -6.22
C LEU A 35 4.80 1.34 -7.37
N ILE A 36 5.61 1.26 -8.41
CA ILE A 36 5.34 0.43 -9.58
C ILE A 36 6.58 -0.40 -9.92
N HIS A 37 6.33 -1.64 -10.32
CA HIS A 37 7.30 -2.51 -10.92
C HIS A 37 6.78 -2.98 -12.27
N GLU A 38 7.49 -2.65 -13.32
CA GLU A 38 7.24 -3.10 -14.68
C GLU A 38 8.20 -4.25 -14.99
N PRO A 39 7.72 -5.41 -15.45
CA PRO A 39 8.60 -6.51 -15.79
C PRO A 39 9.49 -6.16 -16.98
N ASP A 40 10.69 -6.74 -17.06
CA ASP A 40 11.63 -6.53 -18.18
C ASP A 40 11.01 -6.84 -19.55
N THR A 41 9.97 -7.67 -19.59
CA THR A 41 9.24 -8.03 -20.80
C THR A 41 8.13 -7.05 -21.15
N TYR A 42 7.90 -6.01 -20.33
CA TYR A 42 6.83 -5.05 -20.57
C TYR A 42 7.02 -4.30 -21.88
N ASN A 43 5.92 -4.17 -22.61
CA ASN A 43 5.86 -3.39 -23.84
C ASN A 43 4.53 -2.64 -23.88
N SER A 44 4.58 -1.32 -23.82
CA SER A 44 3.41 -0.45 -23.80
C SER A 44 2.48 -0.58 -25.03
N SER A 45 2.95 -1.22 -26.10
CA SER A 45 2.12 -1.50 -27.28
C SER A 45 1.21 -2.73 -27.10
N ASN A 46 1.39 -3.51 -26.03
CA ASN A 46 0.63 -4.72 -25.75
C ASN A 46 -0.16 -4.57 -24.45
N PRO A 47 -1.44 -4.96 -24.42
CA PRO A 47 -2.19 -5.03 -23.19
C PRO A 47 -1.50 -5.93 -22.16
N THR A 48 -1.30 -5.42 -20.95
CA THR A 48 -0.64 -6.11 -19.86
C THR A 48 -1.54 -6.11 -18.63
N ASN A 49 -1.57 -7.20 -17.88
CA ASN A 49 -2.32 -7.27 -16.64
C ASN A 49 -1.68 -6.39 -15.57
N LEU A 50 -2.51 -5.75 -14.74
CA LEU A 50 -2.09 -4.98 -13.58
C LEU A 50 -2.52 -5.70 -12.31
N VAL A 51 -1.57 -5.96 -11.41
CA VAL A 51 -1.82 -6.48 -10.06
C VAL A 51 -1.57 -5.37 -9.05
N ILE A 52 -2.58 -5.07 -8.23
CA ILE A 52 -2.50 -4.01 -7.22
C ILE A 52 -2.43 -4.66 -5.83
N GLY A 53 -1.35 -4.40 -5.10
CA GLY A 53 -1.11 -4.87 -3.74
C GLY A 53 -1.36 -3.77 -2.71
N LEU A 54 -2.35 -3.94 -1.83
CA LEU A 54 -2.70 -2.98 -0.79
C LEU A 54 -2.10 -3.41 0.55
N HIS A 55 -1.30 -2.54 1.17
CA HIS A 55 -0.79 -2.79 2.52
C HIS A 55 -1.90 -2.76 3.57
N GLY A 56 -1.68 -3.41 4.70
CA GLY A 56 -2.59 -3.37 5.84
C GLY A 56 -2.52 -2.07 6.64
N TYR A 57 -3.36 -1.98 7.69
CA TYR A 57 -3.34 -0.90 8.66
C TYR A 57 -1.93 -0.69 9.23
N THR A 58 -1.49 0.55 9.35
CA THR A 58 -0.13 0.99 9.73
C THR A 58 0.99 0.61 8.76
N GLY A 59 0.69 -0.16 7.72
CA GLY A 59 1.66 -0.55 6.70
C GLY A 59 2.04 0.59 5.76
N THR A 60 2.96 0.30 4.87
CA THR A 60 3.37 1.21 3.79
C THR A 60 3.48 0.44 2.47
N ALA A 61 3.42 1.16 1.35
CA ALA A 61 3.68 0.57 0.05
C ALA A 61 5.03 -0.17 0.00
N THR A 62 6.09 0.49 0.48
CA THR A 62 7.42 -0.12 0.58
C THR A 62 7.48 -1.28 1.57
N GLY A 63 6.76 -1.17 2.71
CA GLY A 63 6.68 -2.25 3.70
C GLY A 63 6.03 -3.49 3.12
N PHE A 64 4.90 -3.33 2.43
CA PHE A 64 4.18 -4.44 1.82
C PHE A 64 5.00 -5.13 0.71
N GLU A 65 5.69 -4.36 -0.13
CA GLU A 65 6.61 -4.93 -1.12
C GLU A 65 7.71 -5.77 -0.45
N LYS A 66 8.31 -5.26 0.63
CA LYS A 66 9.34 -5.99 1.39
C LYS A 66 8.80 -7.21 2.13
N GLU A 67 7.60 -7.13 2.71
CA GLU A 67 6.93 -8.25 3.40
C GLU A 67 6.64 -9.40 2.45
N THR A 68 6.30 -9.10 1.20
CA THR A 68 6.17 -10.12 0.15
C THR A 68 7.53 -10.61 -0.37
N THR A 69 8.64 -10.11 0.20
CA THR A 69 10.02 -10.47 -0.16
C THR A 69 10.32 -10.22 -1.65
N GLY A 70 9.75 -9.13 -2.21
CA GLY A 70 9.76 -8.86 -3.65
C GLY A 70 8.97 -9.90 -4.45
N GLY A 71 8.09 -10.67 -3.79
CA GLY A 71 7.39 -11.80 -4.41
C GLY A 71 6.50 -11.39 -5.58
N PHE A 72 5.79 -10.26 -5.47
CA PHE A 72 5.00 -9.76 -6.59
C PHE A 72 5.89 -9.30 -7.74
N ASN A 73 7.02 -8.63 -7.47
CA ASN A 73 7.94 -8.17 -8.50
C ASN A 73 8.54 -9.36 -9.26
N ARG A 74 9.01 -10.38 -8.54
CA ARG A 74 9.51 -11.61 -9.15
C ARG A 74 8.44 -12.33 -9.97
N SER A 75 7.21 -12.40 -9.46
CA SER A 75 6.10 -12.99 -10.20
C SER A 75 5.72 -12.13 -11.41
N ALA A 76 5.82 -10.80 -11.30
CA ALA A 76 5.61 -9.89 -12.42
C ALA A 76 6.61 -10.16 -13.56
N ASP A 77 7.89 -10.35 -13.21
CA ASP A 77 8.93 -10.70 -14.18
C ASP A 77 8.68 -12.09 -14.81
N GLU A 78 8.26 -13.07 -14.00
CA GLU A 78 8.01 -14.43 -14.47
C GLU A 78 6.76 -14.55 -15.34
N TYR A 79 5.67 -13.87 -14.97
CA TYR A 79 4.36 -14.00 -15.61
C TYR A 79 3.94 -12.82 -16.49
N GLY A 80 4.76 -11.78 -16.59
CA GLY A 80 4.55 -10.63 -17.48
C GLY A 80 3.37 -9.75 -17.09
N PHE A 81 3.24 -9.36 -15.81
CA PHE A 81 2.25 -8.39 -15.36
C PHE A 81 2.92 -7.19 -14.67
N ILE A 82 2.25 -6.06 -14.60
CA ILE A 82 2.70 -4.89 -13.85
C ILE A 82 2.25 -5.03 -12.39
N ALA A 83 3.15 -4.81 -11.43
CA ALA A 83 2.81 -4.78 -10.01
C ALA A 83 2.77 -3.33 -9.51
N ALA A 84 1.67 -2.91 -8.87
CA ALA A 84 1.53 -1.60 -8.28
C ALA A 84 1.21 -1.70 -6.78
N TYR A 85 1.85 -0.85 -5.97
CA TYR A 85 1.71 -0.82 -4.52
C TYR A 85 1.29 0.58 -4.08
N PRO A 86 -0.01 0.87 -4.04
CA PRO A 86 -0.50 2.16 -3.58
C PRO A 86 -0.17 2.42 -2.11
N GLN A 87 0.03 3.70 -1.77
CA GLN A 87 0.19 4.13 -0.40
C GLN A 87 -1.14 4.69 0.14
N GLY A 88 -1.66 4.07 1.19
CA GLY A 88 -2.75 4.63 2.00
C GLY A 88 -2.29 5.91 2.69
N GLU A 89 -3.20 6.86 2.91
CA GLU A 89 -2.85 8.17 3.47
C GLU A 89 -2.31 8.05 4.90
N PHE A 90 -1.33 8.89 5.20
CA PHE A 90 -0.74 8.96 6.52
C PHE A 90 -1.50 9.92 7.42
N PHE A 91 -1.78 9.47 8.62
CA PHE A 91 -2.38 10.26 9.66
C PHE A 91 -1.46 10.33 10.88
N TYR A 92 -1.56 11.44 11.56
CA TYR A 92 -0.82 11.64 12.79
C TYR A 92 -1.69 11.27 13.97
N ASP A 93 -1.41 10.15 14.60
CA ASP A 93 -2.06 9.77 15.86
C ASP A 93 -1.30 10.34 17.05
N ARG A 94 -1.96 11.18 17.82
CA ARG A 94 -1.47 11.69 19.10
C ARG A 94 -1.90 10.73 20.20
N GLY A 95 -1.20 9.63 20.37
CA GLY A 95 -1.31 8.83 21.59
C GLY A 95 -0.91 9.64 22.82
N PHE A 96 -1.40 9.23 24.00
CA PHE A 96 -1.17 9.96 25.25
C PHE A 96 0.33 10.13 25.57
N PHE A 97 1.20 9.22 25.14
CA PHE A 97 2.65 9.23 25.38
C PHE A 97 3.51 9.25 24.12
N PHE A 98 2.98 8.83 22.98
CA PHE A 98 3.75 8.70 21.75
C PHE A 98 2.97 9.27 20.58
N LYS A 99 3.69 10.02 19.74
CA LYS A 99 3.20 10.47 18.44
C LYS A 99 3.59 9.42 17.42
N SER A 100 2.63 8.83 16.72
CA SER A 100 2.89 7.89 15.64
C SER A 100 2.21 8.30 14.35
N TYR A 101 2.89 8.06 13.24
CA TYR A 101 2.24 8.10 11.93
C TYR A 101 1.53 6.77 11.72
N VAL A 102 0.29 6.87 11.31
CA VAL A 102 -0.57 5.73 11.00
C VAL A 102 -1.06 5.90 9.58
N SER A 103 -0.94 4.86 8.78
CA SER A 103 -1.53 4.83 7.43
C SER A 103 -2.75 3.93 7.43
N SER A 104 -3.75 4.30 6.65
CA SER A 104 -5.00 3.57 6.58
C SER A 104 -5.69 3.78 5.24
N TRP A 105 -6.67 2.93 4.97
CA TRP A 105 -7.57 2.99 3.83
C TRP A 105 -9.00 3.27 4.29
N ASN A 106 -9.81 3.77 3.40
CA ASN A 106 -11.25 3.77 3.58
C ASN A 106 -11.83 2.43 3.12
N ASP A 107 -11.96 1.52 4.05
CA ASP A 107 -12.52 0.17 3.81
C ASP A 107 -14.05 0.16 3.65
N LEU A 108 -14.69 1.33 3.74
CA LEU A 108 -16.14 1.56 3.67
C LEU A 108 -16.94 0.91 4.82
N THR A 109 -16.32 0.13 5.68
CA THR A 109 -16.98 -0.59 6.79
C THR A 109 -16.87 0.14 8.12
N GLY A 110 -15.70 0.60 8.48
CA GLY A 110 -15.43 1.22 9.77
C GLY A 110 -15.67 2.72 9.83
N SER A 111 -15.85 3.38 8.69
CA SER A 111 -16.09 4.82 8.62
C SER A 111 -17.56 5.20 8.80
N ARG A 112 -18.48 4.25 8.78
CA ARG A 112 -19.93 4.50 8.91
C ARG A 112 -20.46 3.87 10.18
N LYS A 113 -21.32 4.61 10.89
CA LYS A 113 -22.03 4.09 12.07
C LYS A 113 -22.98 2.95 11.70
N LYS A 114 -23.54 2.98 10.50
CA LYS A 114 -24.52 1.99 10.00
C LYS A 114 -24.06 1.37 8.69
N ALA A 115 -24.36 0.10 8.53
CA ALA A 115 -24.14 -0.60 7.27
C ALA A 115 -24.89 0.06 6.11
N PRO A 116 -24.40 -0.05 4.87
CA PRO A 116 -25.16 0.34 3.69
C PRO A 116 -26.55 -0.31 3.73
N ASN A 117 -27.58 0.44 3.33
CA ASN A 117 -28.97 -0.01 3.31
C ASN A 117 -29.65 -0.15 4.68
N ASN A 118 -29.18 0.52 5.72
CA ASN A 118 -29.75 0.49 7.08
C ASN A 118 -29.90 -0.92 7.69
N LYS A 119 -29.11 -1.89 7.26
CA LYS A 119 -29.20 -3.29 7.70
C LYS A 119 -28.49 -3.57 9.04
N GLY A 120 -28.41 -2.60 9.92
CA GLY A 120 -27.81 -2.75 11.24
C GLY A 120 -26.59 -1.85 11.46
N GLU A 121 -25.96 -1.99 12.61
CA GLU A 121 -24.74 -1.27 12.94
C GLU A 121 -23.52 -2.06 12.45
N ILE A 122 -22.52 -1.33 11.91
CA ILE A 122 -21.24 -1.94 11.49
C ILE A 122 -20.42 -2.30 12.73
N CYS A 123 -20.47 -1.46 13.76
CA CYS A 123 -19.77 -1.70 14.99
C CYS A 123 -20.56 -2.64 15.89
N ALA A 124 -19.93 -3.68 16.41
CA ALA A 124 -20.51 -4.46 17.51
C ALA A 124 -20.70 -3.57 18.74
N ALA A 125 -21.67 -3.89 19.60
CA ALA A 125 -22.01 -3.09 20.78
C ALA A 125 -20.83 -2.92 21.75
N ASP A 126 -19.94 -3.89 21.80
CA ASP A 126 -18.72 -3.97 22.63
C ASP A 126 -17.44 -3.60 21.87
N ALA A 127 -17.57 -3.14 20.63
CA ALA A 127 -16.40 -2.77 19.83
C ALA A 127 -15.59 -1.64 20.48
N PRO A 128 -14.25 -1.71 20.48
CA PRO A 128 -13.40 -0.62 20.98
C PRO A 128 -13.67 0.67 20.20
N SER A 129 -13.62 1.81 20.89
CA SER A 129 -13.70 3.11 20.25
C SER A 129 -12.31 3.60 19.90
N TYR A 130 -12.06 3.87 18.63
CA TYR A 130 -10.80 4.41 18.13
C TYR A 130 -10.86 5.93 17.93
N ASN A 131 -9.69 6.56 17.85
CA ASN A 131 -9.60 7.96 17.48
C ASN A 131 -10.07 8.18 16.03
N GLN A 132 -10.82 9.25 15.82
CA GLN A 132 -11.29 9.60 14.49
C GLN A 132 -10.20 10.33 13.72
N PHE A 133 -9.92 9.93 12.50
CA PHE A 133 -9.03 10.65 11.62
C PHE A 133 -9.58 12.05 11.26
N LYS A 134 -8.67 12.98 10.98
CA LYS A 134 -9.02 14.35 10.61
C LYS A 134 -9.92 14.41 9.37
N SER A 135 -9.68 13.53 8.40
CA SER A 135 -10.48 13.38 7.18
C SER A 135 -11.92 12.92 7.44
N CYS A 136 -12.20 12.34 8.61
CA CYS A 136 -13.53 11.91 9.01
C CYS A 136 -14.30 12.99 9.79
N LYS A 137 -13.66 14.12 10.11
CA LYS A 137 -14.30 15.18 10.90
C LYS A 137 -15.54 15.74 10.16
N GLY A 138 -16.67 15.79 10.86
CA GLY A 138 -17.92 16.30 10.32
C GLY A 138 -18.70 15.29 9.45
N LYS A 139 -18.16 14.09 9.24
CA LYS A 139 -18.86 12.98 8.60
C LYS A 139 -19.58 12.15 9.65
N ASP A 140 -20.75 11.59 9.30
CA ASP A 140 -21.48 10.65 10.16
C ASP A 140 -20.80 9.27 10.09
N VAL A 141 -19.75 9.11 10.87
CA VAL A 141 -18.89 7.93 10.86
C VAL A 141 -18.78 7.31 12.23
N GLY A 142 -18.71 5.99 12.27
CA GLY A 142 -18.42 5.24 13.48
C GLY A 142 -16.96 5.43 13.92
N ARG A 143 -16.66 4.90 15.10
CA ARG A 143 -15.31 4.92 15.69
C ARG A 143 -14.82 3.51 16.02
N CYS A 144 -15.37 2.50 15.33
CA CYS A 144 -15.01 1.11 15.57
C CYS A 144 -13.92 0.59 14.63
N ALA A 145 -13.43 1.40 13.72
CA ALA A 145 -12.32 1.04 12.84
C ALA A 145 -11.45 2.26 12.51
N TRP A 146 -10.26 1.98 12.04
CA TRP A 146 -9.26 2.96 11.65
C TRP A 146 -9.36 3.30 10.15
N ALA A 147 -10.55 3.69 9.70
CA ALA A 147 -10.79 4.05 8.30
C ALA A 147 -10.44 5.51 8.02
N SER A 148 -9.87 5.78 6.85
CA SER A 148 -9.39 7.10 6.46
C SER A 148 -10.49 8.11 6.13
N CYS A 149 -11.67 7.66 5.72
CA CYS A 149 -12.77 8.47 5.16
C CYS A 149 -12.41 9.26 3.87
N LEU A 150 -11.31 8.93 3.21
CA LEU A 150 -10.95 9.45 1.89
C LEU A 150 -11.59 8.61 0.78
N ASP A 151 -11.61 9.12 -0.45
CA ASP A 151 -12.03 8.32 -1.61
C ASP A 151 -10.87 7.47 -2.15
N ASP A 152 -10.52 6.42 -1.40
CA ASP A 152 -9.45 5.51 -1.81
C ASP A 152 -9.82 4.66 -3.02
N ILE A 153 -11.13 4.43 -3.25
CA ILE A 153 -11.60 3.74 -4.46
C ILE A 153 -11.32 4.56 -5.71
N GLY A 154 -11.62 5.86 -5.67
CA GLY A 154 -11.29 6.77 -6.75
C GLY A 154 -9.80 6.85 -7.01
N PHE A 155 -8.98 6.93 -5.96
CA PHE A 155 -7.53 6.91 -6.09
C PHE A 155 -7.01 5.63 -6.78
N ILE A 156 -7.53 4.45 -6.41
CA ILE A 156 -7.17 3.18 -7.07
C ILE A 156 -7.59 3.17 -8.55
N LYS A 157 -8.77 3.72 -8.87
CA LYS A 157 -9.21 3.87 -10.27
C LYS A 157 -8.27 4.77 -11.06
N ASP A 158 -7.81 5.85 -10.44
CA ASP A 158 -6.83 6.76 -11.06
C ASP A 158 -5.50 6.07 -11.35
N ILE A 159 -5.01 5.22 -10.44
CA ILE A 159 -3.83 4.38 -10.70
C ILE A 159 -4.05 3.50 -11.93
N ILE A 160 -5.20 2.81 -12.03
CA ILE A 160 -5.52 1.95 -13.18
C ILE A 160 -5.52 2.75 -14.49
N ILE A 161 -5.97 4.02 -14.45
CA ILE A 161 -5.99 4.89 -15.64
C ILE A 161 -4.57 5.34 -16.00
N ASN A 162 -3.73 5.63 -15.03
CA ASN A 162 -2.38 6.17 -15.25
C ASN A 162 -1.32 5.12 -15.60
N VAL A 163 -1.57 3.84 -15.32
CA VAL A 163 -0.68 2.71 -15.65
C VAL A 163 -0.95 2.13 -17.05
N LYS A 164 -1.65 2.85 -17.91
CA LYS A 164 -1.95 2.41 -19.29
C LYS A 164 -0.80 2.70 -20.23
#